data_12454de27a3a2e8b3851aac13e81ebce
#
_entry.id   12454de27a3a2e8b3851aac13e81ebce
#
_cell.length_a   1.000
_cell.length_b   1.000
_cell.length_c   1.000
_cell.angle_alpha   90.00
_cell.angle_beta   90.00
_cell.angle_gamma   90.00
#
_symmetry.space_group_name_H-M   'P 1'
#
loop_
_entity.id
_entity.type
_entity.pdbx_description
1 polymer ?
#
loop_
_entity_poly.entity_id
_entity_poly.type
_entity_poly.pdbx_seq_one_letter_code
_entity_poly.pdbx_strand_id
1 'polypeptide(L)'
;MEKKGFTLVELLAAIVILSIITLMGSVGISAAKKGINESLWNNNINLIEAAGESFGTDKKEYIKNLDPSEYSCEIDGQTISPCLTVTVQTLLNRNYLSSKERIEYDDTTDYRVIVNKTIDKAKVIVPADEEANFESGYYVNRVKVYIYVENDIVYAKYSGIIAEK
;
A
#
# COMPACT_ATOMS: atom_id res chain seq x y z
N MET A 1 -44.62 12.54 -44.11
CA MET A 1 -43.84 12.53 -42.85
C MET A 1 -42.96 13.79 -42.87
N GLU A 2 -43.31 14.81 -42.09
CA GLU A 2 -42.46 16.00 -41.92
C GLU A 2 -41.25 15.66 -41.05
N LYS A 3 -40.07 15.75 -41.61
CA LYS A 3 -38.81 15.64 -40.86
C LYS A 3 -38.60 16.98 -40.11
N LYS A 4 -38.99 17.07 -38.87
CA LYS A 4 -38.62 18.18 -38.01
C LYS A 4 -37.12 18.10 -37.73
N GLY A 5 -36.34 19.03 -38.28
CA GLY A 5 -34.93 19.21 -37.95
C GLY A 5 -34.78 19.85 -36.59
N PHE A 6 -33.72 19.48 -35.86
CA PHE A 6 -33.37 20.13 -34.61
C PHE A 6 -33.09 21.63 -34.82
N THR A 7 -33.63 22.46 -33.96
CA THR A 7 -33.31 23.88 -33.97
C THR A 7 -31.91 24.11 -33.39
N LEU A 8 -31.24 25.18 -33.82
CA LEU A 8 -29.91 25.55 -33.33
C LEU A 8 -29.91 25.75 -31.80
N VAL A 9 -31.02 26.25 -31.24
CA VAL A 9 -31.22 26.45 -29.80
C VAL A 9 -31.32 25.11 -29.03
N GLU A 10 -32.00 24.11 -29.58
CA GLU A 10 -32.11 22.77 -28.96
C GLU A 10 -30.73 22.09 -28.94
N LEU A 11 -29.93 22.24 -29.99
CA LEU A 11 -28.59 21.69 -30.04
C LEU A 11 -27.68 22.36 -29.00
N LEU A 12 -27.76 23.68 -28.87
CA LEU A 12 -26.98 24.46 -27.93
C LEU A 12 -27.37 24.13 -26.49
N ALA A 13 -28.67 23.96 -26.18
CA ALA A 13 -29.15 23.53 -24.87
C ALA A 13 -28.66 22.13 -24.53
N ALA A 14 -28.67 21.19 -25.47
CA ALA A 14 -28.20 19.84 -25.27
C ALA A 14 -26.70 19.78 -24.92
N ILE A 15 -25.86 20.60 -25.63
CA ILE A 15 -24.42 20.68 -25.34
C ILE A 15 -24.15 21.25 -23.95
N VAL A 16 -24.89 22.27 -23.54
CA VAL A 16 -24.74 22.89 -22.20
C VAL A 16 -25.11 21.87 -21.12
N ILE A 17 -26.24 21.17 -21.25
CA ILE A 17 -26.66 20.14 -20.30
C ILE A 17 -25.63 19.00 -20.21
N LEU A 18 -25.14 18.49 -21.35
CA LEU A 18 -24.10 17.45 -21.40
C LEU A 18 -22.81 17.92 -20.71
N SER A 19 -22.40 19.17 -20.89
CA SER A 19 -21.22 19.74 -20.25
C SER A 19 -21.35 19.77 -18.73
N ILE A 20 -22.52 20.15 -18.21
CA ILE A 20 -22.79 20.20 -16.77
C ILE A 20 -22.78 18.77 -16.17
N ILE A 21 -23.42 17.81 -16.83
CA ILE A 21 -23.45 16.41 -16.37
C ILE A 21 -22.03 15.82 -16.35
N THR A 22 -21.22 16.09 -17.36
CA THR A 22 -19.84 15.61 -17.46
C THR A 22 -18.97 16.19 -16.35
N LEU A 23 -19.11 17.47 -16.04
CA LEU A 23 -18.38 18.12 -14.94
C LEU A 23 -18.76 17.54 -13.57
N MET A 24 -20.05 17.33 -13.29
CA MET A 24 -20.51 16.74 -12.03
C MET A 24 -20.06 15.28 -11.88
N GLY A 25 -20.07 14.51 -12.96
CA GLY A 25 -19.62 13.11 -12.97
C GLY A 25 -18.13 12.96 -12.62
N SER A 26 -17.27 13.84 -13.12
CA SER A 26 -15.82 13.74 -12.93
C SER A 26 -15.39 13.96 -11.48
N VAL A 27 -16.02 14.87 -10.76
CA VAL A 27 -15.72 15.14 -9.34
C VAL A 27 -16.15 13.95 -8.45
N GLY A 28 -17.33 13.39 -8.70
CA GLY A 28 -17.83 12.23 -7.95
C GLY A 28 -16.93 10.99 -8.11
N ILE A 29 -16.46 10.72 -9.32
CA ILE A 29 -15.58 9.59 -9.62
C ILE A 29 -14.23 9.73 -8.91
N SER A 30 -13.65 10.92 -8.86
CA SER A 30 -12.37 11.17 -8.20
C SER A 30 -12.44 10.97 -6.68
N ALA A 31 -13.51 11.45 -6.04
CA ALA A 31 -13.74 11.24 -4.60
C ALA A 31 -13.97 9.75 -4.28
N ALA A 32 -14.77 9.06 -5.07
CA ALA A 32 -15.01 7.63 -4.90
C ALA A 32 -13.70 6.82 -5.07
N LYS A 33 -12.88 7.14 -6.08
CA LYS A 33 -11.59 6.47 -6.31
C LYS A 33 -10.64 6.64 -5.11
N LYS A 34 -10.59 7.84 -4.50
CA LYS A 34 -9.78 8.09 -3.31
C LYS A 34 -10.22 7.20 -2.15
N GLY A 35 -11.51 7.16 -1.83
CA GLY A 35 -12.04 6.32 -0.75
C GLY A 35 -11.80 4.82 -0.98
N ILE A 36 -11.91 4.36 -2.22
CA ILE A 36 -11.59 2.97 -2.58
C ILE A 36 -10.11 2.68 -2.36
N ASN A 37 -9.21 3.56 -2.80
CA ASN A 37 -7.77 3.38 -2.63
C ASN A 37 -7.38 3.36 -1.14
N GLU A 38 -7.96 4.21 -0.30
CA GLU A 38 -7.73 4.21 1.15
C GLU A 38 -8.22 2.91 1.80
N SER A 39 -9.40 2.43 1.43
CA SER A 39 -9.92 1.15 1.93
C SER A 39 -9.06 -0.04 1.51
N LEU A 40 -8.63 -0.09 0.25
CA LEU A 40 -7.73 -1.13 -0.25
C LEU A 40 -6.37 -1.07 0.44
N TRP A 41 -5.86 0.13 0.72
CA TRP A 41 -4.60 0.31 1.41
C TRP A 41 -4.67 -0.18 2.85
N ASN A 42 -5.71 0.17 3.60
CA ASN A 42 -5.93 -0.33 4.96
C ASN A 42 -6.03 -1.87 4.98
N ASN A 43 -6.70 -2.46 3.98
CA ASN A 43 -6.74 -3.92 3.85
C ASN A 43 -5.35 -4.52 3.57
N ASN A 44 -4.52 -3.88 2.75
CA ASN A 44 -3.14 -4.30 2.52
C ASN A 44 -2.30 -4.25 3.80
N ILE A 45 -2.46 -3.21 4.64
CA ILE A 45 -1.79 -3.14 5.95
C ILE A 45 -2.20 -4.33 6.81
N ASN A 46 -3.49 -4.62 6.92
CA ASN A 46 -3.97 -5.77 7.70
C ASN A 46 -3.39 -7.10 7.19
N LEU A 47 -3.27 -7.27 5.87
CA LEU A 47 -2.66 -8.46 5.28
C LEU A 47 -1.15 -8.56 5.58
N ILE A 48 -0.44 -7.44 5.57
CA ILE A 48 0.98 -7.39 5.95
C ILE A 48 1.16 -7.73 7.43
N GLU A 49 0.33 -7.19 8.31
CA GLU A 49 0.36 -7.47 9.75
C GLU A 49 0.04 -8.94 10.00
N ALA A 50 -1.01 -9.50 9.41
CA ALA A 50 -1.35 -10.94 9.52
C ALA A 50 -0.23 -11.85 9.00
N ALA A 51 0.44 -11.47 7.91
CA ALA A 51 1.61 -12.19 7.41
C ALA A 51 2.80 -12.12 8.39
N GLY A 52 3.00 -10.97 9.02
CA GLY A 52 3.97 -10.77 10.10
C GLY A 52 3.67 -11.63 11.32
N GLU A 53 2.43 -11.72 11.75
CA GLU A 53 1.99 -12.58 12.87
C GLU A 53 2.22 -14.06 12.54
N SER A 54 1.93 -14.48 11.32
CA SER A 54 2.18 -15.86 10.86
C SER A 54 3.68 -16.16 10.86
N PHE A 55 4.50 -15.27 10.31
CA PHE A 55 5.96 -15.38 10.35
C PHE A 55 6.49 -15.42 11.79
N GLY A 56 5.98 -14.52 12.65
CA GLY A 56 6.35 -14.45 14.05
C GLY A 56 5.94 -15.70 14.84
N THR A 57 4.82 -16.34 14.49
CA THR A 57 4.37 -17.59 15.12
C THR A 57 5.38 -18.71 14.85
N ASP A 58 5.90 -18.83 13.64
CA ASP A 58 6.94 -19.80 13.29
C ASP A 58 8.30 -19.47 13.95
N LYS A 59 8.50 -18.23 14.37
CA LYS A 59 9.73 -17.73 15.02
C LYS A 59 9.54 -17.35 16.49
N LYS A 60 8.43 -17.72 17.10
CA LYS A 60 8.03 -17.27 18.44
C LYS A 60 9.10 -17.50 19.50
N GLU A 61 9.65 -18.70 19.56
CA GLU A 61 10.71 -19.03 20.54
C GLU A 61 12.00 -18.25 20.25
N TYR A 62 12.31 -18.01 18.99
CA TYR A 62 13.46 -17.18 18.62
C TYR A 62 13.25 -15.74 19.08
N ILE A 63 12.07 -15.15 18.86
CA ILE A 63 11.75 -13.76 19.25
C ILE A 63 11.82 -13.60 20.76
N LYS A 64 11.29 -14.55 21.54
CA LYS A 64 11.35 -14.53 23.01
C LYS A 64 12.77 -14.57 23.58
N ASN A 65 13.71 -15.17 22.86
CA ASN A 65 15.10 -15.31 23.27
C ASN A 65 16.03 -14.22 22.69
N LEU A 66 15.51 -13.23 21.97
CA LEU A 66 16.30 -12.07 21.53
C LEU A 66 16.76 -11.25 22.73
N ASP A 67 17.95 -10.65 22.62
CA ASP A 67 18.45 -9.74 23.65
C ASP A 67 17.61 -8.44 23.63
N PRO A 68 16.89 -8.13 24.74
CA PRO A 68 16.06 -6.94 24.80
C PRO A 68 16.82 -5.61 24.62
N SER A 69 18.14 -5.60 24.87
CA SER A 69 18.98 -4.40 24.72
C SER A 69 19.30 -4.09 23.25
N GLU A 70 19.32 -5.10 22.37
CA GLU A 70 19.64 -4.94 20.96
C GLU A 70 18.39 -4.94 20.07
N TYR A 71 17.33 -5.65 20.51
CA TYR A 71 16.12 -5.87 19.71
C TYR A 71 14.93 -5.16 20.34
N SER A 72 14.76 -3.88 19.99
CA SER A 72 13.63 -3.08 20.42
C SER A 72 12.97 -2.34 19.24
N CYS A 73 11.67 -2.09 19.35
CA CYS A 73 10.89 -1.33 18.39
C CYS A 73 10.13 -0.22 19.10
N GLU A 74 9.92 0.88 18.42
CA GLU A 74 9.04 1.94 18.87
C GLU A 74 7.69 1.82 18.14
N ILE A 75 6.62 1.57 18.88
CA ILE A 75 5.26 1.40 18.36
C ILE A 75 4.34 2.34 19.15
N ASP A 76 3.70 3.27 18.45
CA ASP A 76 2.76 4.25 19.02
C ASP A 76 3.36 5.02 20.24
N GLY A 77 4.67 5.33 20.18
CA GLY A 77 5.40 6.05 21.24
C GLY A 77 5.78 5.17 22.45
N GLN A 78 5.64 3.86 22.35
CA GLN A 78 6.06 2.89 23.37
C GLN A 78 7.22 2.04 22.82
N THR A 79 8.26 1.86 23.65
CA THR A 79 9.34 0.93 23.34
C THR A 79 8.94 -0.49 23.74
N ILE A 80 8.87 -1.37 22.76
CA ILE A 80 8.57 -2.80 22.93
C ILE A 80 9.84 -3.62 22.73
N SER A 81 10.13 -4.50 23.69
CA SER A 81 11.34 -5.32 23.69
C SER A 81 11.07 -6.66 24.42
N PRO A 82 11.50 -7.81 23.87
CA PRO A 82 12.18 -7.95 22.59
C PRO A 82 11.23 -7.79 21.39
N CYS A 83 11.76 -7.25 20.29
CA CYS A 83 11.02 -7.04 19.06
C CYS A 83 11.88 -7.37 17.83
N LEU A 84 11.37 -8.20 16.95
CA LEU A 84 12.02 -8.54 15.68
C LEU A 84 11.55 -7.59 14.57
N THR A 85 12.49 -6.97 13.88
CA THR A 85 12.20 -6.14 12.71
C THR A 85 12.46 -6.92 11.43
N VAL A 86 11.47 -7.00 10.55
CA VAL A 86 11.59 -7.54 9.19
C VAL A 86 11.07 -6.52 8.19
N THR A 87 11.32 -6.73 6.89
CA THR A 87 10.73 -5.91 5.84
C THR A 87 9.56 -6.65 5.18
N VAL A 88 8.65 -5.90 4.54
CA VAL A 88 7.58 -6.48 3.71
C VAL A 88 8.17 -7.40 2.64
N GLN A 89 9.35 -7.05 2.08
CA GLN A 89 10.06 -7.90 1.12
C GLN A 89 10.44 -9.27 1.71
N THR A 90 10.84 -9.30 2.98
CA THR A 90 11.15 -10.57 3.67
C THR A 90 9.93 -11.47 3.75
N LEU A 91 8.74 -10.92 4.04
CA LEU A 91 7.49 -11.68 4.09
C LEU A 91 7.08 -12.20 2.70
N LEU A 92 7.29 -11.40 1.64
CA LEU A 92 7.07 -11.81 0.25
C LEU A 92 8.02 -12.95 -0.16
N ASN A 93 9.31 -12.80 0.11
CA ASN A 93 10.33 -13.79 -0.27
C ASN A 93 10.15 -15.11 0.45
N ARG A 94 9.65 -15.07 1.68
CA ARG A 94 9.37 -16.27 2.49
C ARG A 94 7.97 -16.84 2.29
N ASN A 95 7.18 -16.27 1.37
CA ASN A 95 5.82 -16.68 1.00
C ASN A 95 4.79 -16.60 2.15
N TYR A 96 5.01 -15.78 3.18
CA TYR A 96 3.97 -15.43 4.17
C TYR A 96 3.00 -14.39 3.61
N LEU A 97 3.46 -13.58 2.65
CA LEU A 97 2.66 -12.60 1.96
C LEU A 97 2.73 -12.87 0.45
N SER A 98 1.63 -12.64 -0.27
CA SER A 98 1.58 -12.76 -1.71
C SER A 98 1.20 -11.44 -2.37
N SER A 99 1.73 -11.18 -3.56
CA SER A 99 1.33 -10.05 -4.39
C SER A 99 1.17 -10.48 -5.85
N LYS A 100 0.22 -9.86 -6.52
CA LYS A 100 0.01 -9.99 -7.98
C LYS A 100 0.76 -8.91 -8.77
N GLU A 101 1.12 -7.81 -8.11
CA GLU A 101 1.87 -6.72 -8.74
C GLU A 101 3.35 -7.11 -8.87
N ARG A 102 3.90 -6.91 -10.06
CA ARG A 102 5.28 -7.27 -10.39
C ARG A 102 5.93 -6.15 -11.16
N ILE A 103 7.22 -5.99 -10.97
CA ILE A 103 8.07 -5.03 -11.67
C ILE A 103 9.37 -5.69 -12.10
N GLU A 104 10.09 -5.05 -13.01
CA GLU A 104 11.48 -5.36 -13.29
C GLU A 104 12.36 -4.50 -12.37
N TYR A 105 13.16 -5.13 -11.54
CA TYR A 105 14.02 -4.46 -10.58
C TYR A 105 15.25 -5.32 -10.28
N ASP A 106 16.45 -4.70 -10.24
CA ASP A 106 17.72 -5.35 -9.89
C ASP A 106 17.96 -6.65 -10.71
N ASP A 107 17.86 -6.54 -12.05
CA ASP A 107 17.97 -7.66 -13.01
C ASP A 107 16.94 -8.79 -12.84
N THR A 108 15.95 -8.59 -11.96
CA THR A 108 14.88 -9.53 -11.74
C THR A 108 13.62 -9.10 -12.48
N THR A 109 13.17 -9.87 -13.46
CA THR A 109 11.97 -9.57 -14.28
C THR A 109 10.64 -9.87 -13.59
N ASP A 110 10.67 -10.51 -12.42
CA ASP A 110 9.51 -10.97 -11.67
C ASP A 110 9.55 -10.52 -10.20
N TYR A 111 9.99 -9.29 -9.94
CA TYR A 111 10.06 -8.75 -8.59
C TYR A 111 8.67 -8.40 -8.06
N ARG A 112 8.21 -9.10 -7.02
CA ARG A 112 6.90 -8.89 -6.41
C ARG A 112 6.89 -7.64 -5.55
N VAL A 113 5.89 -6.77 -5.75
CA VAL A 113 5.75 -5.53 -4.97
C VAL A 113 4.35 -5.39 -4.38
N ILE A 114 4.25 -4.70 -3.25
CA ILE A 114 2.99 -4.21 -2.70
C ILE A 114 2.91 -2.71 -2.97
N VAL A 115 1.82 -2.29 -3.59
CA VAL A 115 1.62 -0.91 -4.05
C VAL A 115 0.70 -0.16 -3.10
N ASN A 116 1.14 1.00 -2.64
CA ASN A 116 0.30 1.95 -1.93
C ASN A 116 -0.39 2.90 -2.93
N LYS A 117 -1.59 2.56 -3.36
CA LYS A 117 -2.37 3.34 -4.35
C LYS A 117 -2.98 4.64 -3.77
N THR A 118 -2.79 4.93 -2.48
CA THR A 118 -3.14 6.23 -1.90
C THR A 118 -2.14 7.31 -2.28
N ILE A 119 -0.90 6.91 -2.61
CA ILE A 119 0.14 7.80 -3.12
C ILE A 119 -0.11 8.06 -4.60
N ASP A 120 -0.14 9.34 -4.97
CA ASP A 120 -0.37 9.74 -6.36
C ASP A 120 0.85 9.40 -7.22
N LYS A 121 0.67 8.37 -8.06
CA LYS A 121 1.70 7.90 -8.98
C LYS A 121 2.32 9.02 -9.82
N ALA A 122 1.52 9.97 -10.29
CA ALA A 122 1.99 11.05 -11.15
C ALA A 122 2.92 12.05 -10.43
N LYS A 123 2.85 12.12 -9.11
CA LYS A 123 3.68 13.03 -8.29
C LYS A 123 4.98 12.41 -7.80
N VAL A 124 5.05 11.10 -7.80
CA VAL A 124 6.10 10.34 -7.11
C VAL A 124 6.94 9.52 -8.09
N ILE A 125 6.34 9.05 -9.19
CA ILE A 125 7.03 8.17 -10.11
C ILE A 125 7.78 8.98 -11.16
N VAL A 126 9.10 8.90 -11.09
CA VAL A 126 9.96 9.08 -12.26
C VAL A 126 9.88 7.77 -13.06
N PRO A 127 9.32 7.78 -14.29
CA PRO A 127 9.35 6.57 -15.13
C PRO A 127 10.79 6.09 -15.27
N ALA A 128 11.02 4.80 -15.00
CA ALA A 128 12.33 4.15 -15.02
C ALA A 128 13.23 4.34 -13.77
N ASP A 129 12.78 5.00 -12.70
CA ASP A 129 13.49 5.02 -11.43
C ASP A 129 12.69 4.29 -10.34
N GLU A 130 12.85 2.98 -10.30
CA GLU A 130 12.17 2.14 -9.31
C GLU A 130 12.67 2.39 -7.89
N GLU A 131 13.91 2.87 -7.75
CA GLU A 131 14.48 3.25 -6.46
C GLU A 131 13.70 4.39 -5.80
N ALA A 132 13.42 5.46 -6.55
CA ALA A 132 12.58 6.57 -6.09
C ALA A 132 11.16 6.10 -5.69
N ASN A 133 10.64 5.05 -6.34
CA ASN A 133 9.35 4.46 -6.01
C ASN A 133 9.36 3.74 -4.65
N PHE A 134 10.48 3.12 -4.25
CA PHE A 134 10.65 2.55 -2.92
C PHE A 134 10.84 3.64 -1.86
N GLU A 135 11.66 4.65 -2.14
CA GLU A 135 11.93 5.75 -1.21
C GLU A 135 10.69 6.62 -0.93
N SER A 136 9.81 6.77 -1.90
CA SER A 136 8.56 7.50 -1.74
C SER A 136 7.48 6.75 -0.97
N GLY A 137 7.66 5.46 -0.71
CA GLY A 137 6.68 4.58 -0.11
C GLY A 137 5.54 4.16 -1.06
N TYR A 138 5.68 4.40 -2.37
CA TYR A 138 4.74 3.86 -3.35
C TYR A 138 4.85 2.33 -3.42
N TYR A 139 6.07 1.79 -3.49
CA TYR A 139 6.34 0.39 -3.22
C TYR A 139 6.76 0.23 -1.75
N VAL A 140 6.01 -0.55 -1.00
CA VAL A 140 6.23 -0.68 0.45
C VAL A 140 7.11 -1.87 0.84
N ASN A 141 7.78 -2.47 -0.11
CA ASN A 141 8.62 -3.65 0.11
C ASN A 141 9.71 -3.45 1.17
N ARG A 142 10.28 -2.24 1.24
CA ARG A 142 11.31 -1.86 2.22
C ARG A 142 10.75 -1.38 3.56
N VAL A 143 9.44 -1.26 3.69
CA VAL A 143 8.86 -0.82 4.96
C VAL A 143 9.04 -1.89 6.02
N LYS A 144 9.42 -1.45 7.22
CA LYS A 144 9.62 -2.29 8.39
C LYS A 144 8.29 -2.81 8.93
N VAL A 145 8.30 -4.06 9.34
CA VAL A 145 7.23 -4.71 10.09
C VAL A 145 7.84 -5.15 11.42
N TYR A 146 7.27 -4.69 12.50
CA TYR A 146 7.69 -5.02 13.87
C TYR A 146 6.90 -6.22 14.37
N ILE A 147 7.60 -7.21 14.91
CA ILE A 147 7.01 -8.47 15.37
C ILE A 147 7.48 -8.73 16.79
N TYR A 148 6.54 -8.88 17.71
CA TYR A 148 6.83 -9.09 19.12
C TYR A 148 5.87 -10.11 19.73
N VAL A 149 6.21 -10.58 20.92
CA VAL A 149 5.41 -11.57 21.66
C VAL A 149 5.03 -10.96 23.01
N GLU A 150 3.75 -10.88 23.26
CA GLU A 150 3.20 -10.43 24.52
C GLU A 150 2.15 -11.42 25.02
N ASN A 151 2.23 -11.83 26.32
CA ASN A 151 1.32 -12.80 26.91
C ASN A 151 1.17 -14.09 26.09
N ASP A 152 2.28 -14.53 25.48
CA ASP A 152 2.34 -15.73 24.62
C ASP A 152 1.59 -15.60 23.29
N ILE A 153 1.13 -14.40 22.93
CA ILE A 153 0.51 -14.06 21.66
C ILE A 153 1.50 -13.30 20.80
N VAL A 154 1.56 -13.61 19.52
CA VAL A 154 2.39 -12.90 18.53
C VAL A 154 1.59 -11.75 17.97
N TYR A 155 2.21 -10.60 17.89
CA TYR A 155 1.69 -9.40 17.26
C TYR A 155 2.64 -8.92 16.18
N ALA A 156 2.08 -8.35 15.12
CA ALA A 156 2.85 -7.67 14.10
C ALA A 156 2.27 -6.29 13.84
N LYS A 157 3.15 -5.30 13.58
CA LYS A 157 2.77 -3.93 13.30
C LYS A 157 3.51 -3.40 12.08
N TYR A 158 2.76 -2.93 11.10
CA TYR A 158 3.30 -2.19 9.96
C TYR A 158 3.75 -0.80 10.42
N SER A 159 5.06 -0.50 10.32
CA SER A 159 5.61 0.73 10.91
C SER A 159 5.43 1.98 10.05
N GLY A 160 5.24 1.84 8.75
CA GLY A 160 5.35 2.94 7.79
C GLY A 160 6.78 3.47 7.58
N ILE A 161 7.78 2.94 8.30
CA ILE A 161 9.19 3.38 8.24
C ILE A 161 9.94 2.53 7.21
N ILE A 162 10.62 3.18 6.27
CA ILE A 162 11.43 2.53 5.25
C ILE A 162 12.77 2.11 5.88
N ALA A 163 13.18 0.87 5.64
CA ALA A 163 14.49 0.38 6.06
C ALA A 163 15.59 1.05 5.21
N GLU A 164 16.67 1.45 5.86
CA GLU A 164 17.89 1.87 5.18
C GLU A 164 18.49 0.71 4.37
N LYS A 165 19.24 1.05 3.31
CA LYS A 165 19.92 0.06 2.46
C LYS A 165 21.01 -0.69 3.21
#